data_ff7ea1eaf14d134d44632d772c78aac3
#
_entry.id   ff7ea1eaf14d134d44632d772c78aac3
#
_cell.length_a   1.000
_cell.length_b   1.000
_cell.length_c   1.000
_cell.angle_alpha   90.00
_cell.angle_beta   90.00
_cell.angle_gamma   90.00
#
_symmetry.space_group_name_H-M   'P 1'
#
loop_
_entity.id
_entity.type
_entity.pdbx_description
1 polymer ?
#
loop_
_entity_poly.entity_id
_entity_poly.type
_entity_poly.pdbx_seq_one_letter_code
_entity_poly.pdbx_strand_id
1 'polypeptide(L)'
;MASKRVEGEVKVRDWKSGRGYALRFWAYGERRYLTLGYEHNGWDWDRADEELANVLADVRRGIWVPPTKKKGRRSKEGEVVEREVPLFGPFASGLVEGREGQVAENTTAYEKWGLAHLLPYFGHWALEEIDVQAVDEYRLFKVKESATRASAIEHGRPQRDERGRVLKPLSPRSINKTIEILQWILGIALEYKHVAENVAVGQKRRLTEPQSAPVHLDTAEQIEALLEAAAELDRDPRFHCVEREAIIATLVFAGPRAHELCNLLWRDVDLANGRIFIGRSKTPAGLREIRMLPILRDILAAHKAAAYRSGPDDLVFPSGTGGKRDKDNLRSRVLADALKRADEILDARGLIPLPRGLTPHKLRHTFASVLIACGEDPTSVMKQLGHTDPGFTLRVYSHLMSRDAEERKRLKALVRGERVLATQPPLPQILDLAAYEGAIMRALADHGGSACRKEIVEAVGEAMARRHSGRDLERLPSGPPRWKARVPKAKSRLVKRGWIEPDSARGEWELSRLGRAKVRRDEKTSEPLPVSAEAELLVAA
;
A
#
# COMPACT_ATOMS: atom_id res chain seq x y z
N MET A 1 27.96 9.96 -51.05
CA MET A 1 28.77 9.08 -50.19
C MET A 1 28.82 9.72 -48.81
N ALA A 2 28.05 9.21 -47.83
CA ALA A 2 28.05 9.74 -46.46
C ALA A 2 29.33 9.22 -45.77
N SER A 3 30.19 10.16 -45.34
CA SER A 3 31.40 9.88 -44.54
C SER A 3 30.97 9.15 -43.26
N LYS A 4 31.45 7.91 -43.06
CA LYS A 4 31.36 7.18 -41.78
C LYS A 4 32.03 8.05 -40.72
N ARG A 5 31.22 8.68 -39.85
CA ARG A 5 31.72 9.35 -38.63
C ARG A 5 32.41 8.29 -37.77
N VAL A 6 33.71 8.43 -37.58
CA VAL A 6 34.46 7.61 -36.63
C VAL A 6 33.90 7.87 -35.26
N GLU A 7 33.27 6.88 -34.64
CA GLU A 7 32.59 7.00 -33.35
C GLU A 7 33.58 7.28 -32.20
N GLY A 8 34.84 6.91 -32.36
CA GLY A 8 35.91 7.13 -31.39
C GLY A 8 37.30 6.87 -31.98
N GLU A 9 38.33 7.34 -31.31
CA GLU A 9 39.77 7.11 -31.68
C GLU A 9 40.64 7.06 -30.42
N VAL A 10 41.72 6.27 -30.48
CA VAL A 10 42.80 6.25 -29.50
C VAL A 10 43.74 7.43 -29.79
N LYS A 11 44.04 8.23 -28.74
CA LYS A 11 44.99 9.33 -28.77
C LYS A 11 46.25 8.95 -28.00
N VAL A 12 47.38 9.01 -28.66
CA VAL A 12 48.71 8.83 -28.04
C VAL A 12 49.41 10.18 -27.96
N ARG A 13 50.00 10.48 -26.83
CA ARG A 13 50.82 11.69 -26.62
C ARG A 13 52.09 11.32 -25.84
N ASP A 14 53.21 11.84 -26.30
CA ASP A 14 54.46 11.73 -25.57
C ASP A 14 54.61 12.93 -24.60
N TRP A 15 54.78 12.66 -23.32
CA TRP A 15 55.01 13.63 -22.28
C TRP A 15 56.35 13.37 -21.60
N LYS A 16 56.84 14.33 -20.77
CA LYS A 16 58.09 14.16 -20.04
C LYS A 16 58.10 12.92 -19.11
N SER A 17 56.94 12.42 -18.76
CA SER A 17 56.70 11.24 -17.92
C SER A 17 56.53 9.93 -18.72
N GLY A 18 56.64 9.96 -20.04
CA GLY A 18 56.47 8.80 -20.91
C GLY A 18 55.26 8.95 -21.87
N ARG A 19 55.13 7.92 -22.74
CA ARG A 19 54.03 7.84 -23.69
C ARG A 19 52.73 7.55 -22.98
N GLY A 20 51.66 8.39 -23.18
CA GLY A 20 50.37 8.24 -22.58
C GLY A 20 49.25 8.01 -23.59
N TYR A 21 48.27 7.21 -23.20
CA TYR A 21 47.11 6.79 -23.99
C TYR A 21 45.85 7.43 -23.47
N ALA A 22 44.95 7.83 -24.39
CA ALA A 22 43.64 8.40 -24.08
C ALA A 22 42.64 8.06 -25.18
N LEU A 23 41.37 8.07 -24.86
CA LEU A 23 40.28 7.85 -25.80
C LEU A 23 39.58 9.18 -26.12
N ARG A 24 39.20 9.37 -27.37
CA ARG A 24 38.34 10.45 -27.82
C ARG A 24 37.14 9.87 -28.57
N PHE A 25 35.94 10.04 -28.08
CA PHE A 25 34.73 9.42 -28.62
C PHE A 25 33.50 10.30 -28.44
N TRP A 26 32.43 9.91 -29.11
CA TRP A 26 31.12 10.54 -28.93
C TRP A 26 30.25 9.73 -27.96
N ALA A 27 29.69 10.40 -26.94
CA ALA A 27 28.74 9.81 -26.04
C ALA A 27 27.58 10.79 -25.76
N TYR A 28 26.36 10.33 -25.97
CA TYR A 28 25.13 11.08 -25.67
C TYR A 28 25.04 12.47 -26.31
N GLY A 29 25.55 12.60 -27.57
CA GLY A 29 25.53 13.85 -28.31
C GLY A 29 26.70 14.79 -28.02
N GLU A 30 27.62 14.45 -27.14
CA GLU A 30 28.81 15.23 -26.81
C GLU A 30 30.10 14.48 -27.08
N ARG A 31 31.16 15.25 -27.42
CA ARG A 31 32.50 14.68 -27.59
C ARG A 31 33.16 14.53 -26.22
N ARG A 32 33.54 13.33 -25.88
CA ARG A 32 34.19 12.96 -24.60
C ARG A 32 35.66 12.63 -24.79
N TYR A 33 36.43 12.84 -23.73
CA TYR A 33 37.85 12.54 -23.64
C TYR A 33 38.14 11.78 -22.35
N LEU A 34 38.71 10.57 -22.45
CA LEU A 34 39.05 9.71 -21.33
C LEU A 34 40.55 9.43 -21.36
N THR A 35 41.29 9.84 -20.30
CA THR A 35 42.72 9.48 -20.15
C THR A 35 42.80 8.09 -19.53
N LEU A 36 43.53 7.19 -20.19
CA LEU A 36 43.72 5.81 -19.73
C LEU A 36 44.93 5.70 -18.78
N GLY A 37 46.13 6.06 -19.24
CA GLY A 37 47.36 5.97 -18.49
C GLY A 37 48.60 6.03 -19.34
N TYR A 38 49.75 5.65 -18.78
CA TYR A 38 51.03 5.68 -19.42
C TYR A 38 51.55 4.28 -19.76
N GLU A 39 52.47 4.20 -20.74
CA GLU A 39 53.10 2.96 -21.19
C GLU A 39 53.79 2.18 -20.03
N HIS A 40 54.45 2.90 -19.12
CA HIS A 40 55.06 2.31 -17.93
C HIS A 40 54.04 1.74 -16.90
N ASN A 41 52.74 2.04 -17.03
CA ASN A 41 51.64 1.47 -16.27
C ASN A 41 50.92 0.32 -17.00
N GLY A 42 51.59 -0.23 -18.03
CA GLY A 42 51.08 -1.38 -18.79
C GLY A 42 50.03 -1.04 -19.83
N TRP A 43 49.96 0.24 -20.26
CA TRP A 43 49.10 0.65 -21.39
C TRP A 43 49.92 0.59 -22.69
N ASP A 44 49.32 -0.03 -23.70
CA ASP A 44 49.79 -0.05 -25.07
C ASP A 44 48.65 0.31 -26.03
N TRP A 45 48.93 0.29 -27.35
CA TRP A 45 47.91 0.64 -28.34
C TRP A 45 46.79 -0.40 -28.38
N ASP A 46 47.11 -1.69 -28.32
CA ASP A 46 46.14 -2.77 -28.47
C ASP A 46 45.14 -2.74 -27.29
N ARG A 47 45.65 -2.61 -26.08
CA ARG A 47 44.82 -2.47 -24.86
C ARG A 47 43.98 -1.20 -24.89
N ALA A 48 44.48 -0.09 -25.41
CA ALA A 48 43.74 1.15 -25.51
C ALA A 48 42.62 1.06 -26.58
N ASP A 49 42.85 0.31 -27.66
CA ASP A 49 41.85 0.07 -28.71
C ASP A 49 40.73 -0.87 -28.21
N GLU A 50 41.10 -1.92 -27.48
CA GLU A 50 40.12 -2.80 -26.79
C GLU A 50 39.24 -2.02 -25.80
N GLU A 51 39.85 -1.13 -25.00
CA GLU A 51 39.09 -0.29 -24.07
C GLU A 51 38.19 0.71 -24.81
N LEU A 52 38.61 1.23 -25.96
CA LEU A 52 37.74 2.06 -26.81
C LEU A 52 36.52 1.27 -27.29
N ALA A 53 36.71 0.01 -27.69
CA ALA A 53 35.63 -0.87 -28.13
C ALA A 53 34.62 -1.12 -26.97
N ASN A 54 35.12 -1.37 -25.76
CA ASN A 54 34.31 -1.55 -24.54
C ASN A 54 33.51 -0.30 -24.22
N VAL A 55 34.15 0.87 -24.17
CA VAL A 55 33.50 2.17 -23.92
C VAL A 55 32.42 2.46 -24.96
N LEU A 56 32.68 2.23 -26.25
CA LEU A 56 31.68 2.44 -27.29
C LEU A 56 30.50 1.45 -27.17
N ALA A 57 30.76 0.21 -26.77
CA ALA A 57 29.71 -0.76 -26.49
C ALA A 57 28.80 -0.28 -25.32
N ASP A 58 29.38 0.24 -24.25
CA ASP A 58 28.66 0.76 -23.11
C ASP A 58 27.89 2.04 -23.44
N VAL A 59 28.43 2.92 -24.29
CA VAL A 59 27.71 4.09 -24.81
C VAL A 59 26.49 3.67 -25.63
N ARG A 60 26.62 2.63 -26.49
CA ARG A 60 25.48 2.08 -27.26
C ARG A 60 24.42 1.45 -26.38
N ARG A 61 24.83 0.82 -25.27
CA ARG A 61 23.91 0.25 -24.26
C ARG A 61 23.29 1.31 -23.34
N GLY A 62 23.76 2.57 -23.39
CA GLY A 62 23.27 3.66 -22.53
C GLY A 62 23.77 3.60 -21.08
N ILE A 63 24.81 2.80 -20.80
CA ILE A 63 25.33 2.58 -19.43
C ILE A 63 26.66 3.30 -19.16
N TRP A 64 27.31 3.87 -20.18
CA TRP A 64 28.57 4.59 -19.99
C TRP A 64 28.36 5.88 -19.20
N VAL A 65 29.22 6.09 -18.17
CA VAL A 65 29.25 7.32 -17.35
C VAL A 65 30.66 7.89 -17.36
N PRO A 66 30.85 9.23 -17.54
CA PRO A 66 32.17 9.83 -17.53
C PRO A 66 32.84 9.70 -16.17
N PRO A 67 34.12 9.27 -16.09
CA PRO A 67 34.85 9.23 -14.82
C PRO A 67 35.01 10.65 -14.25
N THR A 68 34.72 10.80 -12.97
CA THR A 68 34.86 12.08 -12.23
C THR A 68 36.34 12.46 -12.09
N LYS A 69 36.68 13.74 -12.40
CA LYS A 69 38.06 14.24 -12.27
C LYS A 69 38.47 14.27 -10.81
N LYS A 70 39.47 13.45 -10.42
CA LYS A 70 40.15 13.56 -9.12
C LYS A 70 40.89 14.91 -9.02
N LYS A 71 40.48 15.80 -8.12
CA LYS A 71 41.32 16.91 -7.63
C LYS A 71 42.34 16.35 -6.66
N GLY A 72 43.57 16.12 -7.15
CA GLY A 72 44.69 15.68 -6.31
C GLY A 72 45.04 16.71 -5.24
N ARG A 73 44.90 16.35 -3.97
CA ARG A 73 45.47 17.06 -2.83
C ARG A 73 46.84 16.46 -2.57
N ARG A 74 47.90 17.23 -2.87
CA ARG A 74 49.28 16.87 -2.48
C ARG A 74 49.39 16.94 -0.96
N SER A 75 49.64 15.83 -0.29
CA SER A 75 50.17 15.76 1.07
C SER A 75 51.63 15.25 1.01
N LYS A 76 52.49 15.88 1.83
CA LYS A 76 53.93 15.56 1.93
C LYS A 76 54.15 14.30 2.77
N GLU A 77 55.07 13.47 2.25
CA GLU A 77 55.95 12.50 2.91
C GLU A 77 55.38 11.57 4.00
N GLY A 78 55.39 10.28 3.66
CA GLY A 78 55.18 9.11 4.49
C GLY A 78 54.80 7.94 3.59
N GLU A 79 55.52 6.81 3.64
CA GLU A 79 55.30 5.62 2.86
C GLU A 79 53.80 5.31 2.69
N VAL A 80 53.29 5.52 1.48
CA VAL A 80 51.92 5.17 1.13
C VAL A 80 51.91 3.69 0.82
N VAL A 81 51.55 2.88 1.78
CA VAL A 81 50.92 1.59 1.46
C VAL A 81 49.64 1.96 0.65
N GLU A 82 49.65 1.77 -0.65
CA GLU A 82 48.43 1.87 -1.49
C GLU A 82 47.42 0.87 -0.94
N ARG A 83 46.56 1.33 -0.05
CA ARG A 83 45.38 0.57 0.34
C ARG A 83 44.48 0.59 -0.87
N GLU A 84 44.34 -0.54 -1.57
CA GLU A 84 43.29 -0.72 -2.55
C GLU A 84 41.95 -0.43 -1.87
N VAL A 85 41.36 0.70 -2.24
CA VAL A 85 40.03 1.07 -1.71
C VAL A 85 39.02 0.16 -2.37
N PRO A 86 38.29 -0.67 -1.62
CA PRO A 86 37.38 -1.63 -2.20
C PRO A 86 36.25 -0.90 -2.95
N LEU A 87 35.81 -1.50 -4.06
CA LEU A 87 34.60 -1.07 -4.75
C LEU A 87 33.38 -1.38 -3.91
N PHE A 88 32.37 -0.52 -4.00
CA PHE A 88 31.10 -0.66 -3.26
C PHE A 88 30.43 -2.02 -3.53
N GLY A 89 30.38 -2.47 -4.81
CA GLY A 89 29.69 -3.70 -5.19
C GLY A 89 30.23 -4.95 -4.50
N PRO A 90 31.51 -5.31 -4.68
CA PRO A 90 32.11 -6.46 -3.99
C PRO A 90 32.05 -6.34 -2.47
N PHE A 91 32.30 -5.15 -1.91
CA PHE A 91 32.25 -4.92 -0.47
C PHE A 91 30.84 -5.16 0.10
N ALA A 92 29.82 -4.52 -0.50
CA ALA A 92 28.45 -4.62 -0.04
C ALA A 92 27.87 -6.04 -0.22
N SER A 93 28.19 -6.72 -1.33
CA SER A 93 27.79 -8.12 -1.56
C SER A 93 28.40 -9.05 -0.52
N GLY A 94 29.70 -8.92 -0.26
CA GLY A 94 30.39 -9.73 0.76
C GLY A 94 29.83 -9.54 2.16
N LEU A 95 29.40 -8.30 2.52
CA LEU A 95 28.73 -8.05 3.81
C LEU A 95 27.39 -8.77 3.94
N VAL A 96 26.57 -8.75 2.88
CA VAL A 96 25.24 -9.41 2.89
C VAL A 96 25.41 -10.93 2.90
N GLU A 97 26.32 -11.46 2.10
CA GLU A 97 26.63 -12.91 2.05
C GLU A 97 27.19 -13.41 3.38
N GLY A 98 28.12 -12.67 3.99
CA GLY A 98 28.71 -13.03 5.29
C GLY A 98 27.72 -13.05 6.45
N ARG A 99 26.56 -12.38 6.30
CA ARG A 99 25.48 -12.38 7.31
C ARG A 99 24.40 -13.43 7.07
N GLU A 100 24.42 -14.09 5.92
CA GLU A 100 23.44 -15.11 5.60
C GLU A 100 23.54 -16.26 6.63
N GLY A 101 22.40 -16.65 7.18
CA GLY A 101 22.31 -17.63 8.28
C GLY A 101 22.61 -17.07 9.69
N GLN A 102 23.19 -15.88 9.82
CA GLN A 102 23.42 -15.23 11.12
C GLN A 102 22.26 -14.33 11.55
N VAL A 103 21.48 -13.85 10.60
CA VAL A 103 20.31 -13.01 10.82
C VAL A 103 19.03 -13.69 10.30
N ALA A 104 17.86 -13.19 10.72
CA ALA A 104 16.59 -13.74 10.25
C ALA A 104 16.45 -13.60 8.72
N GLU A 105 15.87 -14.59 8.05
CA GLU A 105 15.64 -14.63 6.59
C GLU A 105 15.02 -13.34 6.03
N ASN A 106 14.05 -12.75 6.74
CA ASN A 106 13.44 -11.48 6.35
C ASN A 106 14.45 -10.31 6.36
N THR A 107 15.45 -10.35 7.24
CA THR A 107 16.52 -9.34 7.29
C THR A 107 17.44 -9.50 6.10
N THR A 108 17.87 -10.72 5.80
CA THR A 108 18.68 -11.02 4.62
C THR A 108 17.94 -10.66 3.33
N ALA A 109 16.64 -11.00 3.23
CA ALA A 109 15.80 -10.64 2.08
C ALA A 109 15.69 -9.11 1.92
N TYR A 110 15.58 -8.36 3.02
CA TYR A 110 15.56 -6.90 3.01
C TYR A 110 16.91 -6.30 2.57
N GLU A 111 18.02 -6.84 3.05
CA GLU A 111 19.38 -6.42 2.68
C GLU A 111 19.62 -6.70 1.17
N LYS A 112 19.30 -7.90 0.69
CA LYS A 112 19.37 -8.28 -0.74
C LYS A 112 18.49 -7.39 -1.62
N TRP A 113 17.27 -7.09 -1.16
CA TRP A 113 16.38 -6.16 -1.87
C TRP A 113 16.99 -4.76 -2.01
N GLY A 114 17.55 -4.20 -0.94
CA GLY A 114 18.18 -2.89 -1.00
C GLY A 114 19.44 -2.89 -1.86
N LEU A 115 20.23 -3.94 -1.77
CA LEU A 115 21.43 -4.11 -2.58
C LEU A 115 21.09 -4.15 -4.09
N ALA A 116 20.00 -4.83 -4.48
CA ALA A 116 19.52 -4.83 -5.86
C ALA A 116 19.14 -3.44 -6.39
N HIS A 117 18.84 -2.49 -5.51
CA HIS A 117 18.62 -1.09 -5.89
C HIS A 117 19.88 -0.23 -5.87
N LEU A 118 20.89 -0.57 -5.06
CA LEU A 118 22.12 0.18 -4.91
C LEU A 118 23.18 -0.21 -5.93
N LEU A 119 23.33 -1.51 -6.22
CA LEU A 119 24.36 -2.03 -7.12
C LEU A 119 24.32 -1.44 -8.54
N PRO A 120 23.16 -1.25 -9.19
CA PRO A 120 23.14 -0.65 -10.52
C PRO A 120 23.65 0.79 -10.56
N TYR A 121 23.67 1.49 -9.41
CA TYR A 121 24.13 2.86 -9.32
C TYR A 121 25.56 2.97 -8.77
N PHE A 122 25.83 2.35 -7.62
CA PHE A 122 27.09 2.47 -6.90
C PHE A 122 28.05 1.29 -7.09
N GLY A 123 27.62 0.19 -7.73
CA GLY A 123 28.36 -1.07 -7.71
C GLY A 123 29.82 -0.97 -8.18
N HIS A 124 30.10 -0.08 -9.10
CA HIS A 124 31.42 0.15 -9.69
C HIS A 124 32.18 1.37 -9.09
N TRP A 125 31.61 2.04 -8.08
CA TRP A 125 32.24 3.16 -7.42
C TRP A 125 33.20 2.67 -6.33
N ALA A 126 34.36 3.35 -6.16
CA ALA A 126 35.14 3.17 -4.96
C ALA A 126 34.39 3.74 -3.75
N LEU A 127 34.52 3.11 -2.58
CA LEU A 127 33.81 3.56 -1.38
C LEU A 127 34.09 5.02 -1.03
N GLU A 128 35.31 5.51 -1.26
CA GLU A 128 35.72 6.91 -1.04
C GLU A 128 35.09 7.90 -2.03
N GLU A 129 34.61 7.45 -3.18
CA GLU A 129 33.96 8.30 -4.18
C GLU A 129 32.50 8.61 -3.84
N ILE A 130 31.93 7.84 -2.90
CA ILE A 130 30.55 8.07 -2.45
C ILE A 130 30.54 9.24 -1.46
N ASP A 131 30.31 10.43 -1.98
CA ASP A 131 30.18 11.65 -1.19
C ASP A 131 28.70 12.01 -0.94
N VAL A 132 28.48 13.12 -0.23
CA VAL A 132 27.15 13.65 0.09
C VAL A 132 26.34 13.92 -1.18
N GLN A 133 26.99 14.45 -2.23
CA GLN A 133 26.36 14.78 -3.50
C GLN A 133 25.90 13.50 -4.22
N ALA A 134 26.72 12.47 -4.24
CA ALA A 134 26.40 11.17 -4.82
C ALA A 134 25.14 10.52 -4.18
N VAL A 135 24.98 10.63 -2.87
CA VAL A 135 23.79 10.15 -2.16
C VAL A 135 22.55 10.97 -2.55
N ASP A 136 22.66 12.28 -2.68
CA ASP A 136 21.56 13.13 -3.12
C ASP A 136 21.18 12.88 -4.60
N GLU A 137 22.17 12.67 -5.47
CA GLU A 137 21.95 12.30 -6.87
C GLU A 137 21.28 10.94 -7.01
N TYR A 138 21.71 9.94 -6.24
CA TYR A 138 21.05 8.63 -6.17
C TYR A 138 19.57 8.77 -5.75
N ARG A 139 19.29 9.57 -4.70
CA ARG A 139 17.91 9.83 -4.26
C ARG A 139 17.07 10.43 -5.39
N LEU A 140 17.58 11.43 -6.09
CA LEU A 140 16.90 12.06 -7.22
C LEU A 140 16.71 11.09 -8.39
N PHE A 141 17.71 10.25 -8.68
CA PHE A 141 17.62 9.19 -9.67
C PHE A 141 16.46 8.23 -9.36
N LYS A 142 16.34 7.76 -8.11
CA LYS A 142 15.26 6.86 -7.69
C LYS A 142 13.88 7.52 -7.74
N VAL A 143 13.78 8.80 -7.46
CA VAL A 143 12.53 9.57 -7.61
C VAL A 143 12.12 9.63 -9.08
N LYS A 144 13.04 9.97 -9.99
CA LYS A 144 12.79 10.02 -11.44
C LYS A 144 12.42 8.65 -12.00
N GLU A 145 13.16 7.61 -11.63
CA GLU A 145 12.87 6.22 -12.01
C GLU A 145 11.45 5.82 -11.59
N SER A 146 11.06 6.14 -10.36
CA SER A 146 9.72 5.85 -9.84
C SER A 146 8.62 6.62 -10.56
N ALA A 147 8.84 7.89 -10.88
CA ALA A 147 7.90 8.70 -11.66
C ALA A 147 7.71 8.14 -13.08
N THR A 148 8.80 7.73 -13.73
CA THR A 148 8.76 7.09 -15.06
C THR A 148 7.96 5.77 -15.02
N ARG A 149 8.16 4.93 -14.00
CA ARG A 149 7.39 3.68 -13.82
C ARG A 149 5.91 3.95 -13.57
N ALA A 150 5.58 4.96 -12.77
CA ALA A 150 4.20 5.36 -12.51
C ALA A 150 3.50 5.80 -13.80
N SER A 151 4.13 6.70 -14.56
CA SER A 151 3.62 7.17 -15.85
C SER A 151 3.46 6.03 -16.87
N ALA A 152 4.41 5.11 -16.94
CA ALA A 152 4.32 3.95 -17.84
C ALA A 152 3.13 3.04 -17.48
N ILE A 153 2.83 2.86 -16.21
CA ILE A 153 1.64 2.10 -15.74
C ILE A 153 0.35 2.86 -16.12
N GLU A 154 0.30 4.16 -15.90
CA GLU A 154 -0.85 5.00 -16.23
C GLU A 154 -1.19 4.98 -17.72
N HIS A 155 -0.16 4.97 -18.57
CA HIS A 155 -0.33 4.88 -20.04
C HIS A 155 -0.50 3.45 -20.57
N GLY A 156 -0.69 2.45 -19.68
CA GLY A 156 -0.91 1.05 -20.08
C GLY A 156 0.31 0.33 -20.66
N ARG A 157 1.52 0.90 -20.50
CA ARG A 157 2.80 0.34 -20.99
C ARG A 157 3.76 0.06 -19.83
N PRO A 158 3.41 -0.77 -18.85
CA PRO A 158 4.23 -1.00 -17.67
C PRO A 158 5.56 -1.65 -18.05
N GLN A 159 6.64 -1.14 -17.45
CA GLN A 159 7.94 -1.78 -17.51
C GLN A 159 7.90 -3.12 -16.76
N ARG A 160 8.60 -4.13 -17.27
CA ARG A 160 8.65 -5.47 -16.69
C ARG A 160 10.08 -5.90 -16.44
N ASP A 161 10.26 -6.73 -15.41
CA ASP A 161 11.52 -7.40 -15.14
C ASP A 161 11.73 -8.60 -16.08
N GLU A 162 12.90 -9.25 -16.00
CA GLU A 162 13.26 -10.43 -16.80
C GLU A 162 12.27 -11.61 -16.64
N ARG A 163 11.53 -11.65 -15.51
CA ARG A 163 10.50 -12.65 -15.21
C ARG A 163 9.09 -12.20 -15.65
N GLY A 164 8.99 -11.11 -16.40
CA GLY A 164 7.72 -10.55 -16.88
C GLY A 164 6.88 -9.83 -15.83
N ARG A 165 7.37 -9.64 -14.60
CA ARG A 165 6.63 -8.96 -13.53
C ARG A 165 6.71 -7.45 -13.70
N VAL A 166 5.60 -6.76 -13.49
CA VAL A 166 5.53 -5.30 -13.59
C VAL A 166 6.42 -4.65 -12.52
N LEU A 167 7.33 -3.79 -12.97
CA LEU A 167 8.16 -2.96 -12.10
C LEU A 167 7.32 -1.83 -11.53
N LYS A 168 6.99 -1.93 -10.24
CA LYS A 168 6.20 -0.91 -9.53
C LYS A 168 7.07 0.29 -9.15
N PRO A 169 6.50 1.52 -9.12
CA PRO A 169 7.20 2.68 -8.57
C PRO A 169 7.50 2.49 -7.09
N LEU A 170 8.65 2.97 -6.65
CA LEU A 170 9.00 2.98 -5.23
C LEU A 170 8.30 4.16 -4.53
N SER A 171 7.75 3.90 -3.35
CA SER A 171 7.28 4.97 -2.47
C SER A 171 8.46 5.74 -1.86
N PRO A 172 8.26 6.99 -1.36
CA PRO A 172 9.28 7.73 -0.61
C PRO A 172 9.89 6.89 0.52
N ARG A 173 9.06 6.15 1.25
CA ARG A 173 9.51 5.24 2.31
C ARG A 173 10.40 4.11 1.77
N SER A 174 10.10 3.57 0.59
CA SER A 174 10.93 2.52 -0.02
C SER A 174 12.27 3.07 -0.49
N ILE A 175 12.29 4.28 -1.04
CA ILE A 175 13.54 4.97 -1.39
C ILE A 175 14.37 5.24 -0.13
N ASN A 176 13.76 5.74 0.94
CA ASN A 176 14.43 5.95 2.22
C ASN A 176 15.07 4.66 2.77
N LYS A 177 14.39 3.52 2.60
CA LYS A 177 14.93 2.21 3.01
C LYS A 177 16.20 1.82 2.23
N THR A 178 16.31 2.15 0.94
CA THR A 178 17.56 1.91 0.20
C THR A 178 18.71 2.76 0.73
N ILE A 179 18.42 4.01 1.13
CA ILE A 179 19.40 4.89 1.77
C ILE A 179 19.76 4.37 3.18
N GLU A 180 18.84 3.74 3.91
CA GLU A 180 19.16 3.08 5.20
C GLU A 180 20.16 1.94 5.03
N ILE A 181 19.99 1.15 3.98
CA ILE A 181 20.94 0.07 3.67
C ILE A 181 22.28 0.63 3.24
N LEU A 182 22.32 1.69 2.42
CA LEU A 182 23.56 2.41 2.09
C LEU A 182 24.24 2.95 3.34
N GLN A 183 23.48 3.57 4.24
CA GLN A 183 23.96 4.06 5.53
C GLN A 183 24.58 2.94 6.38
N TRP A 184 23.93 1.76 6.41
CA TRP A 184 24.45 0.61 7.13
C TRP A 184 25.79 0.12 6.52
N ILE A 185 25.86 -0.03 5.19
CA ILE A 185 27.06 -0.46 4.48
C ILE A 185 28.22 0.52 4.70
N LEU A 186 27.97 1.82 4.53
CA LEU A 186 28.98 2.87 4.77
C LEU A 186 29.38 2.97 6.25
N GLY A 187 28.49 2.58 7.18
CA GLY A 187 28.81 2.47 8.60
C GLY A 187 29.89 1.41 8.85
N ILE A 188 29.76 0.24 8.25
CA ILE A 188 30.78 -0.83 8.32
C ILE A 188 32.05 -0.43 7.58
N ALA A 189 31.94 0.23 6.43
CA ALA A 189 33.08 0.76 5.70
C ALA A 189 33.88 1.79 6.54
N LEU A 190 33.19 2.60 7.35
CA LEU A 190 33.81 3.53 8.31
C LEU A 190 34.55 2.78 9.44
N GLU A 191 33.95 1.73 10.01
CA GLU A 191 34.58 0.88 11.02
C GLU A 191 35.85 0.22 10.47
N TYR A 192 35.86 -0.20 9.21
CA TYR A 192 37.00 -0.78 8.51
C TYR A 192 38.00 0.29 8.01
N LYS A 193 37.70 1.58 8.24
CA LYS A 193 38.53 2.72 7.79
C LYS A 193 38.71 2.79 6.26
N HIS A 194 37.72 2.31 5.51
CA HIS A 194 37.65 2.45 4.05
C HIS A 194 37.07 3.81 3.62
N VAL A 195 36.34 4.49 4.51
CA VAL A 195 35.82 5.85 4.31
C VAL A 195 36.11 6.70 5.53
N ALA A 196 36.19 8.02 5.37
CA ALA A 196 36.48 8.96 6.47
C ALA A 196 35.22 9.29 7.29
N GLU A 197 34.05 9.27 6.67
CA GLU A 197 32.76 9.56 7.31
C GLU A 197 31.62 8.80 6.62
N ASN A 198 30.50 8.65 7.30
CA ASN A 198 29.29 8.06 6.72
C ASN A 198 28.36 9.17 6.19
N VAL A 199 28.47 9.45 4.92
CA VAL A 199 27.75 10.52 4.22
C VAL A 199 26.24 10.26 4.03
N ALA A 200 25.76 9.03 4.24
CA ALA A 200 24.36 8.66 4.13
C ALA A 200 23.55 8.94 5.41
N VAL A 201 24.19 9.45 6.46
CA VAL A 201 23.53 9.77 7.74
C VAL A 201 22.77 11.10 7.64
N GLY A 202 21.63 11.17 8.33
CA GLY A 202 20.87 12.40 8.58
C GLY A 202 19.57 12.53 7.81
N GLN A 203 18.67 13.33 8.38
CA GLN A 203 17.31 13.56 7.84
C GLN A 203 17.30 14.25 6.46
N LYS A 204 18.30 15.10 6.18
CA LYS A 204 18.42 15.80 4.89
C LYS A 204 18.62 14.85 3.72
N ARG A 205 19.06 13.60 3.96
CA ARG A 205 19.23 12.56 2.93
C ARG A 205 17.92 11.80 2.65
N ARG A 206 16.88 12.02 3.44
CA ARG A 206 15.60 11.32 3.36
C ARG A 206 14.54 12.13 2.64
N LEU A 207 13.65 11.44 1.93
CA LEU A 207 12.43 12.03 1.40
C LEU A 207 11.40 12.18 2.52
N THR A 208 10.60 13.24 2.46
CA THR A 208 9.45 13.38 3.35
C THR A 208 8.43 12.28 3.04
N GLU A 209 8.07 11.51 4.05
CA GLU A 209 7.03 10.49 3.91
C GLU A 209 5.65 11.10 4.17
N PRO A 210 4.67 10.88 3.27
CA PRO A 210 3.33 11.36 3.51
C PRO A 210 2.76 10.65 4.75
N GLN A 211 2.30 11.44 5.71
CA GLN A 211 1.59 10.92 6.87
C GLN A 211 0.17 10.56 6.45
N SER A 212 -0.17 9.29 6.54
CA SER A 212 -1.55 8.82 6.37
C SER A 212 -2.18 8.55 7.74
N ALA A 213 -3.44 8.95 7.91
CA ALA A 213 -4.19 8.55 9.10
C ALA A 213 -4.20 7.02 9.24
N PRO A 214 -4.14 6.48 10.46
CA PRO A 214 -4.19 5.05 10.68
C PRO A 214 -5.54 4.51 10.19
N VAL A 215 -5.51 3.52 9.30
CA VAL A 215 -6.72 2.83 8.82
C VAL A 215 -7.09 1.75 9.82
N HIS A 216 -8.32 1.76 10.31
CA HIS A 216 -8.91 0.75 11.20
C HIS A 216 -10.43 0.74 11.00
N LEU A 217 -11.14 -0.21 11.59
CA LEU A 217 -12.59 -0.20 11.65
C LEU A 217 -13.02 0.79 12.73
N ASP A 218 -13.89 1.72 12.37
CA ASP A 218 -14.28 2.84 13.23
C ASP A 218 -15.50 2.53 14.06
N THR A 219 -16.45 1.73 13.54
CA THR A 219 -17.76 1.52 14.15
C THR A 219 -18.02 0.05 14.48
N ALA A 220 -18.91 -0.17 15.45
CA ALA A 220 -19.33 -1.51 15.84
C ALA A 220 -20.01 -2.25 14.69
N GLU A 221 -20.77 -1.53 13.86
CA GLU A 221 -21.46 -2.09 12.70
C GLU A 221 -20.49 -2.59 11.62
N GLN A 222 -19.38 -1.87 11.41
CA GLN A 222 -18.33 -2.31 10.47
C GLN A 222 -17.67 -3.60 10.95
N ILE A 223 -17.42 -3.71 12.26
CA ILE A 223 -16.84 -4.92 12.86
C ILE A 223 -17.82 -6.08 12.76
N GLU A 224 -19.08 -5.87 13.14
CA GLU A 224 -20.11 -6.92 13.08
C GLU A 224 -20.37 -7.37 11.65
N ALA A 225 -20.48 -6.45 10.69
CA ALA A 225 -20.65 -6.79 9.27
C ALA A 225 -19.48 -7.63 8.73
N LEU A 226 -18.25 -7.35 9.16
CA LEU A 226 -17.09 -8.13 8.75
C LEU A 226 -17.12 -9.55 9.35
N LEU A 227 -17.55 -9.71 10.59
CA LEU A 227 -17.71 -11.03 11.21
C LEU A 227 -18.87 -11.81 10.59
N GLU A 228 -20.02 -11.15 10.35
CA GLU A 228 -21.18 -11.76 9.67
C GLU A 228 -20.80 -12.25 8.28
N ALA A 229 -20.09 -11.43 7.49
CA ALA A 229 -19.58 -11.80 6.19
C ALA A 229 -18.63 -13.00 6.23
N ALA A 230 -17.75 -13.04 7.23
CA ALA A 230 -16.81 -14.14 7.41
C ALA A 230 -17.54 -15.45 7.76
N ALA A 231 -18.50 -15.38 8.68
CA ALA A 231 -19.33 -16.53 9.06
C ALA A 231 -20.21 -17.03 7.90
N GLU A 232 -20.77 -16.14 7.07
CA GLU A 232 -21.51 -16.54 5.87
C GLU A 232 -20.62 -17.29 4.88
N LEU A 233 -19.40 -16.78 4.62
CA LEU A 233 -18.44 -17.42 3.71
C LEU A 233 -17.94 -18.78 4.24
N ASP A 234 -17.80 -18.94 5.54
CA ASP A 234 -17.38 -20.22 6.14
C ASP A 234 -18.48 -21.29 6.07
N ARG A 235 -19.76 -20.90 5.99
CA ARG A 235 -20.87 -21.84 5.75
C ARG A 235 -21.02 -22.24 4.29
N ASP A 236 -20.43 -21.49 3.35
CA ASP A 236 -20.53 -21.80 1.92
C ASP A 236 -19.59 -22.97 1.55
N PRO A 237 -20.13 -24.09 1.06
CA PRO A 237 -19.34 -25.27 0.69
C PRO A 237 -18.22 -25.01 -0.32
N ARG A 238 -18.31 -23.93 -1.09
CA ARG A 238 -17.28 -23.53 -2.07
C ARG A 238 -16.01 -23.00 -1.44
N PHE A 239 -16.06 -22.58 -0.16
CA PHE A 239 -14.96 -21.93 0.56
C PHE A 239 -14.46 -22.77 1.74
N HIS A 240 -14.39 -24.07 1.58
CA HIS A 240 -14.00 -25.01 2.65
C HIS A 240 -12.69 -24.64 3.39
N CYS A 241 -12.66 -24.94 4.68
CA CYS A 241 -11.46 -24.98 5.54
C CYS A 241 -10.68 -23.68 5.67
N VAL A 242 -11.36 -22.53 5.76
CA VAL A 242 -10.63 -21.26 5.92
C VAL A 242 -10.77 -20.64 7.30
N GLU A 243 -11.80 -21.03 8.09
CA GLU A 243 -12.09 -20.50 9.44
C GLU A 243 -11.97 -18.96 9.54
N ARG A 244 -12.58 -18.25 8.56
CA ARG A 244 -12.46 -16.81 8.40
C ARG A 244 -12.96 -16.04 9.61
N GLU A 245 -14.10 -16.44 10.15
CA GLU A 245 -14.71 -15.80 11.31
C GLU A 245 -13.76 -15.84 12.51
N ALA A 246 -13.24 -17.01 12.87
CA ALA A 246 -12.33 -17.16 14.00
C ALA A 246 -10.99 -16.43 13.79
N ILE A 247 -10.44 -16.45 12.57
CA ILE A 247 -9.22 -15.71 12.22
C ILE A 247 -9.43 -14.20 12.32
N ILE A 248 -10.51 -13.68 11.71
CA ILE A 248 -10.81 -12.25 11.69
C ILE A 248 -11.17 -11.75 13.09
N ALA A 249 -11.98 -12.50 13.84
CA ALA A 249 -12.28 -12.18 15.24
C ALA A 249 -11.00 -12.11 16.10
N THR A 250 -10.08 -13.05 15.92
CA THR A 250 -8.81 -13.02 16.66
C THR A 250 -7.96 -11.79 16.29
N LEU A 251 -7.91 -11.41 15.01
CA LEU A 251 -7.21 -10.19 14.59
C LEU A 251 -7.84 -8.91 15.14
N VAL A 252 -9.18 -8.86 15.22
CA VAL A 252 -9.94 -7.69 15.68
C VAL A 252 -9.98 -7.58 17.21
N PHE A 253 -10.10 -8.70 17.94
CA PHE A 253 -10.35 -8.71 19.38
C PHE A 253 -9.20 -9.21 20.26
N ALA A 254 -8.08 -9.63 19.64
CA ALA A 254 -6.83 -9.92 20.34
C ALA A 254 -5.62 -9.26 19.69
N GLY A 255 -5.72 -8.86 18.43
CA GLY A 255 -4.70 -8.09 17.73
C GLY A 255 -3.32 -8.74 17.64
N PRO A 256 -3.14 -10.06 17.44
CA PRO A 256 -1.83 -10.64 17.22
C PRO A 256 -1.24 -10.13 15.89
N ARG A 257 0.09 -10.21 15.74
CA ARG A 257 0.70 -10.01 14.42
C ARG A 257 0.38 -11.21 13.52
N ALA A 258 0.31 -11.00 12.21
CA ALA A 258 -0.05 -12.05 11.25
C ALA A 258 0.76 -13.36 11.44
N HIS A 259 2.08 -13.25 11.69
CA HIS A 259 2.91 -14.42 11.93
C HIS A 259 2.66 -15.07 13.31
N GLU A 260 2.29 -14.29 14.33
CA GLU A 260 1.92 -14.81 15.65
C GLU A 260 0.63 -15.62 15.55
N LEU A 261 -0.37 -15.10 14.84
CA LEU A 261 -1.63 -15.81 14.58
C LEU A 261 -1.40 -17.13 13.85
N CYS A 262 -0.57 -17.15 12.80
CA CYS A 262 -0.28 -18.37 12.03
C CYS A 262 0.53 -19.42 12.82
N ASN A 263 1.14 -19.06 13.95
CA ASN A 263 1.90 -19.96 14.82
C ASN A 263 1.20 -20.25 16.16
N LEU A 264 -0.02 -19.75 16.35
CA LEU A 264 -0.74 -19.91 17.60
C LEU A 264 -1.13 -21.38 17.79
N LEU A 265 -0.80 -21.93 18.94
CA LEU A 265 -1.15 -23.30 19.34
C LEU A 265 -2.28 -23.29 20.38
N TRP A 266 -3.04 -24.37 20.46
CA TRP A 266 -4.12 -24.45 21.44
C TRP A 266 -3.65 -24.38 22.90
N ARG A 267 -2.41 -24.80 23.22
CA ARG A 267 -1.82 -24.60 24.56
C ARG A 267 -1.58 -23.14 24.93
N ASP A 268 -1.49 -22.25 23.92
CA ASP A 268 -1.30 -20.81 24.11
C ASP A 268 -2.65 -20.08 24.32
N VAL A 269 -3.78 -20.81 24.20
CA VAL A 269 -5.15 -20.27 24.31
C VAL A 269 -5.84 -20.83 25.52
N ASP A 270 -5.89 -20.06 26.60
CA ASP A 270 -6.61 -20.39 27.82
C ASP A 270 -8.05 -19.86 27.75
N LEU A 271 -8.95 -20.69 27.24
CA LEU A 271 -10.38 -20.36 27.14
C LEU A 271 -11.04 -20.23 28.52
N ALA A 272 -10.56 -20.95 29.52
CA ALA A 272 -11.13 -20.94 30.86
C ALA A 272 -10.94 -19.55 31.52
N ASN A 273 -9.72 -19.02 31.47
CA ASN A 273 -9.36 -17.74 32.04
C ASN A 273 -9.42 -16.57 31.04
N GLY A 274 -9.78 -16.82 29.78
CA GLY A 274 -9.90 -15.80 28.74
C GLY A 274 -8.56 -15.15 28.39
N ARG A 275 -7.51 -15.93 28.15
CA ARG A 275 -6.16 -15.42 27.88
C ARG A 275 -5.52 -16.08 26.66
N ILE A 276 -4.73 -15.29 25.93
CA ILE A 276 -3.86 -15.79 24.84
C ILE A 276 -2.43 -15.40 25.18
N PHE A 277 -1.52 -16.37 25.12
CA PHE A 277 -0.10 -16.18 25.39
C PHE A 277 0.68 -16.12 24.08
N ILE A 278 1.43 -15.04 23.86
CA ILE A 278 2.37 -14.93 22.73
C ILE A 278 3.75 -15.28 23.26
N GLY A 279 4.10 -16.56 23.20
CA GLY A 279 5.33 -17.14 23.76
C GLY A 279 6.56 -17.06 22.83
N ARG A 280 6.42 -16.59 21.57
CA ARG A 280 7.52 -16.48 20.61
C ARG A 280 7.52 -15.11 19.95
N SER A 281 8.57 -14.34 20.22
CA SER A 281 8.72 -13.00 19.62
C SER A 281 10.19 -12.67 19.36
N LYS A 282 10.43 -11.80 18.39
CA LYS A 282 11.75 -11.24 18.05
C LYS A 282 12.32 -10.34 19.17
N THR A 283 11.45 -9.77 20.02
CA THR A 283 11.82 -8.86 21.09
C THR A 283 11.20 -9.30 22.43
N PRO A 284 11.82 -9.00 23.58
CA PRO A 284 11.25 -9.29 24.89
C PRO A 284 9.84 -8.69 25.09
N ALA A 285 9.59 -7.47 24.61
CA ALA A 285 8.28 -6.82 24.67
C ALA A 285 7.21 -7.51 23.81
N GLY A 286 7.62 -8.37 22.90
CA GLY A 286 6.70 -9.17 22.09
C GLY A 286 6.16 -10.39 22.83
N LEU A 287 6.83 -10.87 23.89
CA LEU A 287 6.34 -11.90 24.81
C LEU A 287 5.28 -11.24 25.70
N ARG A 288 4.04 -11.68 25.57
CA ARG A 288 2.92 -11.01 26.24
C ARG A 288 1.71 -11.90 26.40
N GLU A 289 0.89 -11.51 27.35
CA GLU A 289 -0.45 -12.02 27.55
C GLU A 289 -1.47 -11.03 26.97
N ILE A 290 -2.45 -11.55 26.25
CA ILE A 290 -3.58 -10.80 25.70
C ILE A 290 -4.85 -11.28 26.41
N ARG A 291 -5.64 -10.37 26.94
CA ARG A 291 -6.96 -10.69 27.48
C ARG A 291 -7.95 -10.85 26.34
N MET A 292 -8.62 -11.99 26.26
CA MET A 292 -9.69 -12.21 25.32
C MET A 292 -10.94 -11.42 25.71
N LEU A 293 -11.50 -10.72 24.76
CA LEU A 293 -12.84 -10.15 24.93
C LEU A 293 -13.89 -11.27 24.86
N PRO A 294 -15.05 -11.14 25.56
CA PRO A 294 -16.05 -12.20 25.66
C PRO A 294 -16.46 -12.79 24.31
N ILE A 295 -16.79 -11.96 23.33
CA ILE A 295 -17.14 -12.40 21.97
C ILE A 295 -16.06 -13.30 21.35
N LEU A 296 -14.78 -12.97 21.53
CA LEU A 296 -13.67 -13.79 20.98
C LEU A 296 -13.60 -15.15 21.67
N ARG A 297 -13.81 -15.17 22.98
CA ARG A 297 -13.80 -16.42 23.75
C ARG A 297 -14.86 -17.39 23.23
N ASP A 298 -16.07 -16.90 22.96
CA ASP A 298 -17.17 -17.71 22.45
C ASP A 298 -16.89 -18.23 21.05
N ILE A 299 -16.38 -17.38 20.16
CA ILE A 299 -16.00 -17.75 18.78
C ILE A 299 -14.88 -18.80 18.81
N LEU A 300 -13.84 -18.62 19.63
CA LEU A 300 -12.74 -19.58 19.73
C LEU A 300 -13.16 -20.89 20.41
N ALA A 301 -14.10 -20.86 21.34
CA ALA A 301 -14.66 -22.06 21.93
C ALA A 301 -15.45 -22.87 20.88
N ALA A 302 -16.30 -22.22 20.09
CA ALA A 302 -17.01 -22.83 18.98
C ALA A 302 -16.05 -23.38 17.92
N HIS A 303 -15.03 -22.61 17.55
CA HIS A 303 -13.99 -23.05 16.62
C HIS A 303 -13.24 -24.29 17.13
N LYS A 304 -12.85 -24.31 18.41
CA LYS A 304 -12.19 -25.48 19.04
C LYS A 304 -13.06 -26.72 19.00
N ALA A 305 -14.35 -26.57 19.28
CA ALA A 305 -15.31 -27.66 19.28
C ALA A 305 -15.53 -28.24 17.88
N ALA A 306 -15.43 -27.43 16.84
CA ALA A 306 -15.58 -27.85 15.44
C ALA A 306 -14.26 -28.33 14.79
N ALA A 307 -13.11 -28.07 15.43
CA ALA A 307 -11.81 -28.38 14.86
C ALA A 307 -11.54 -29.91 14.85
N TYR A 308 -11.06 -30.45 13.73
CA TYR A 308 -10.65 -31.84 13.61
C TYR A 308 -9.48 -32.20 14.53
N ARG A 309 -8.59 -31.24 14.79
CA ARG A 309 -7.46 -31.34 15.72
C ARG A 309 -7.46 -30.13 16.65
N SER A 310 -7.50 -30.40 17.95
CA SER A 310 -7.54 -29.36 18.98
C SER A 310 -6.73 -29.71 20.22
N GLY A 311 -5.74 -30.62 20.09
CA GLY A 311 -4.77 -30.91 21.13
C GLY A 311 -3.86 -29.72 21.44
N PRO A 312 -3.15 -29.75 22.58
CA PRO A 312 -2.32 -28.62 23.02
C PRO A 312 -1.29 -28.17 22.00
N ASP A 313 -0.71 -29.07 21.23
CA ASP A 313 0.34 -28.83 20.25
C ASP A 313 -0.20 -28.59 18.82
N ASP A 314 -1.52 -28.70 18.63
CA ASP A 314 -2.13 -28.41 17.35
C ASP A 314 -2.26 -26.89 17.12
N LEU A 315 -2.15 -26.51 15.84
CA LEU A 315 -2.37 -25.11 15.42
C LEU A 315 -3.84 -24.71 15.64
N VAL A 316 -4.06 -23.49 16.13
CA VAL A 316 -5.41 -22.93 16.22
C VAL A 316 -5.98 -22.69 14.84
N PHE A 317 -5.14 -22.25 13.88
CA PHE A 317 -5.53 -21.90 12.51
C PHE A 317 -4.66 -22.64 11.48
N PRO A 318 -4.86 -23.96 11.28
CA PRO A 318 -4.09 -24.73 10.32
C PRO A 318 -4.41 -24.31 8.87
N SER A 319 -3.53 -24.59 7.94
CA SER A 319 -3.82 -24.52 6.51
C SER A 319 -4.76 -25.65 6.09
N GLY A 320 -5.32 -25.59 4.87
CA GLY A 320 -6.16 -26.67 4.34
C GLY A 320 -5.45 -28.04 4.25
N THR A 321 -4.13 -28.09 4.33
CA THR A 321 -3.32 -29.33 4.42
C THR A 321 -2.96 -29.73 5.85
N GLY A 322 -3.47 -29.01 6.86
CA GLY A 322 -3.19 -29.27 8.27
C GLY A 322 -1.88 -28.68 8.79
N GLY A 323 -1.06 -28.09 7.93
CA GLY A 323 0.20 -27.45 8.29
C GLY A 323 0.03 -25.98 8.66
N LYS A 324 1.17 -25.31 8.86
CA LYS A 324 1.21 -23.86 9.14
C LYS A 324 0.66 -23.04 7.97
N ARG A 325 -0.18 -22.07 8.29
CA ARG A 325 -0.71 -21.10 7.31
C ARG A 325 0.35 -20.07 6.95
N ASP A 326 0.43 -19.71 5.67
CA ASP A 326 1.29 -18.61 5.24
C ASP A 326 0.63 -17.26 5.59
N LYS A 327 1.38 -16.38 6.30
CA LYS A 327 0.94 -15.05 6.69
C LYS A 327 0.56 -14.14 5.51
N ASP A 328 1.21 -14.31 4.37
CA ASP A 328 0.99 -13.48 3.18
C ASP A 328 -0.34 -13.85 2.50
N ASN A 329 -0.82 -15.07 2.70
CA ASN A 329 -2.12 -15.53 2.23
C ASN A 329 -3.32 -15.05 3.07
N LEU A 330 -3.11 -14.54 4.31
CA LEU A 330 -4.20 -14.04 5.15
C LEU A 330 -4.96 -12.89 4.47
N ARG A 331 -4.24 -11.99 3.78
CA ARG A 331 -4.86 -10.86 3.09
C ARG A 331 -5.70 -11.30 1.89
N SER A 332 -5.17 -12.17 1.06
CA SER A 332 -5.79 -12.55 -0.23
C SER A 332 -6.85 -13.64 -0.09
N ARG A 333 -6.65 -14.61 0.80
CA ARG A 333 -7.52 -15.80 0.91
C ARG A 333 -8.50 -15.76 2.08
N VAL A 334 -8.21 -14.97 3.12
CA VAL A 334 -9.09 -14.85 4.29
C VAL A 334 -9.84 -13.53 4.25
N LEU A 335 -9.13 -12.41 4.13
CA LEU A 335 -9.69 -11.10 4.36
C LEU A 335 -10.38 -10.50 3.11
N ALA A 336 -9.86 -10.74 1.90
CA ALA A 336 -10.34 -10.06 0.70
C ALA A 336 -11.82 -10.30 0.41
N ASP A 337 -12.25 -11.58 0.44
CA ASP A 337 -13.64 -11.95 0.17
C ASP A 337 -14.57 -11.47 1.31
N ALA A 338 -14.11 -11.59 2.57
CA ALA A 338 -14.86 -11.12 3.73
C ALA A 338 -15.07 -9.60 3.70
N LEU A 339 -14.06 -8.80 3.31
CA LEU A 339 -14.19 -7.35 3.17
C LEU A 339 -15.21 -6.98 2.08
N LYS A 340 -15.14 -7.67 0.93
CA LYS A 340 -16.12 -7.44 -0.16
C LYS A 340 -17.54 -7.75 0.28
N ARG A 341 -17.74 -8.89 0.93
CA ARG A 341 -19.06 -9.32 1.42
C ARG A 341 -19.58 -8.40 2.53
N ALA A 342 -18.72 -7.95 3.43
CA ALA A 342 -19.08 -7.00 4.48
C ALA A 342 -19.51 -5.63 3.90
N ASP A 343 -18.83 -5.15 2.85
CA ASP A 343 -19.27 -3.93 2.15
C ASP A 343 -20.65 -4.10 1.51
N GLU A 344 -20.96 -5.28 0.97
CA GLU A 344 -22.30 -5.60 0.45
C GLU A 344 -23.37 -5.58 1.57
N ILE A 345 -23.06 -6.15 2.74
CA ILE A 345 -23.93 -6.14 3.92
C ILE A 345 -24.17 -4.70 4.40
N LEU A 346 -23.12 -3.89 4.52
CA LEU A 346 -23.21 -2.50 4.94
C LEU A 346 -23.97 -1.62 3.92
N ASP A 347 -23.72 -1.82 2.61
CA ASP A 347 -24.43 -1.08 1.55
C ASP A 347 -25.94 -1.45 1.53
N ALA A 348 -26.29 -2.71 1.72
CA ALA A 348 -27.67 -3.17 1.81
C ALA A 348 -28.42 -2.56 2.99
N ARG A 349 -27.73 -2.28 4.10
CA ARG A 349 -28.28 -1.64 5.32
C ARG A 349 -28.12 -0.13 5.31
N GLY A 350 -27.54 0.45 4.26
CA GLY A 350 -27.28 1.88 4.15
C GLY A 350 -26.24 2.43 5.12
N LEU A 351 -25.36 1.56 5.63
CA LEU A 351 -24.31 1.90 6.58
C LEU A 351 -23.02 2.39 5.89
N ILE A 352 -22.12 3.02 6.68
CA ILE A 352 -20.82 3.48 6.18
C ILE A 352 -19.99 2.28 5.74
N PRO A 353 -19.46 2.26 4.50
CA PRO A 353 -18.64 1.16 4.00
C PRO A 353 -17.34 1.02 4.80
N LEU A 354 -16.69 -0.13 4.65
CA LEU A 354 -15.39 -0.37 5.27
C LEU A 354 -14.32 0.61 4.73
N PRO A 355 -13.37 1.04 5.58
CA PRO A 355 -12.25 1.84 5.10
C PRO A 355 -11.39 1.04 4.12
N ARG A 356 -10.91 1.71 3.06
CA ARG A 356 -10.07 1.06 2.05
C ARG A 356 -8.70 0.70 2.60
N GLY A 357 -8.14 -0.40 2.08
CA GLY A 357 -6.77 -0.80 2.39
C GLY A 357 -6.62 -1.53 3.73
N LEU A 358 -7.68 -2.10 4.27
CA LEU A 358 -7.62 -2.99 5.42
C LEU A 358 -6.71 -4.19 5.15
N THR A 359 -5.90 -4.52 6.15
CA THR A 359 -4.96 -5.63 6.15
C THR A 359 -4.98 -6.31 7.52
N PRO A 360 -4.45 -7.52 7.70
CA PRO A 360 -4.34 -8.13 9.03
C PRO A 360 -3.69 -7.20 10.07
N HIS A 361 -2.68 -6.43 9.68
CA HIS A 361 -2.05 -5.45 10.59
C HIS A 361 -2.97 -4.28 10.93
N LYS A 362 -3.86 -3.88 10.01
CA LYS A 362 -4.84 -2.80 10.25
C LYS A 362 -5.96 -3.24 11.19
N LEU A 363 -6.34 -4.53 11.17
CA LEU A 363 -7.27 -5.09 12.15
C LEU A 363 -6.69 -5.09 13.58
N ARG A 364 -5.37 -5.21 13.72
CA ARG A 364 -4.71 -4.99 15.02
C ARG A 364 -4.83 -3.53 15.51
N HIS A 365 -4.88 -2.53 14.61
CA HIS A 365 -5.24 -1.16 15.01
C HIS A 365 -6.68 -1.06 15.47
N THR A 366 -7.59 -1.84 14.86
CA THR A 366 -8.99 -1.96 15.34
C THR A 366 -9.03 -2.51 16.76
N PHE A 367 -8.24 -3.53 17.11
CA PHE A 367 -8.16 -4.04 18.48
C PHE A 367 -7.81 -2.95 19.50
N ALA A 368 -6.77 -2.16 19.23
CA ALA A 368 -6.43 -1.03 20.10
C ALA A 368 -7.58 -0.03 20.25
N SER A 369 -8.24 0.26 19.13
CA SER A 369 -9.40 1.14 19.04
C SER A 369 -10.59 0.65 19.90
N VAL A 370 -10.86 -0.66 19.86
CA VAL A 370 -11.91 -1.32 20.65
C VAL A 370 -11.58 -1.28 22.15
N LEU A 371 -10.35 -1.61 22.53
CA LEU A 371 -9.92 -1.57 23.93
C LEU A 371 -10.06 -0.17 24.55
N ILE A 372 -9.63 0.88 23.83
CA ILE A 372 -9.76 2.26 24.26
C ILE A 372 -11.24 2.66 24.39
N ALA A 373 -12.07 2.27 23.44
CA ALA A 373 -13.52 2.53 23.50
C ALA A 373 -14.18 1.79 24.68
N CYS A 374 -13.68 0.62 25.06
CA CYS A 374 -14.13 -0.11 26.26
C CYS A 374 -13.65 0.51 27.56
N GLY A 375 -12.73 1.48 27.52
CA GLY A 375 -12.22 2.19 28.69
C GLY A 375 -10.91 1.62 29.24
N GLU A 376 -10.22 0.76 28.47
CA GLU A 376 -8.90 0.28 28.85
C GLU A 376 -7.88 1.43 28.83
N ASP A 377 -7.00 1.44 29.83
CA ASP A 377 -5.89 2.38 29.91
C ASP A 377 -4.90 2.21 28.74
N PRO A 378 -4.42 3.30 28.12
CA PRO A 378 -3.47 3.23 27.02
C PRO A 378 -2.21 2.41 27.31
N THR A 379 -1.72 2.40 28.56
CA THR A 379 -0.57 1.58 28.96
C THR A 379 -0.88 0.09 28.94
N SER A 380 -2.09 -0.29 29.35
CA SER A 380 -2.60 -1.65 29.27
C SER A 380 -2.75 -2.09 27.80
N VAL A 381 -3.32 -1.22 26.95
CA VAL A 381 -3.43 -1.45 25.50
C VAL A 381 -2.05 -1.68 24.87
N MET A 382 -1.08 -0.84 25.21
CA MET A 382 0.30 -0.95 24.73
C MET A 382 0.95 -2.29 25.12
N LYS A 383 0.78 -2.73 26.38
CA LYS A 383 1.28 -4.02 26.86
C LYS A 383 0.67 -5.17 26.09
N GLN A 384 -0.66 -5.18 25.90
CA GLN A 384 -1.35 -6.23 25.15
C GLN A 384 -0.96 -6.25 23.66
N LEU A 385 -0.67 -5.08 23.08
CA LEU A 385 -0.12 -4.98 21.72
C LEU A 385 1.37 -5.36 21.64
N GLY A 386 2.14 -5.30 22.71
CA GLY A 386 3.59 -5.50 22.68
C GLY A 386 4.28 -4.40 21.86
N HIS A 387 3.92 -3.14 22.11
CA HIS A 387 4.61 -1.98 21.57
C HIS A 387 5.71 -1.55 22.52
N THR A 388 6.89 -1.24 21.99
CA THR A 388 8.06 -0.77 22.78
C THR A 388 8.04 0.74 22.99
N ASP A 389 7.36 1.51 22.13
CA ASP A 389 7.25 2.96 22.18
C ASP A 389 5.85 3.41 22.66
N PRO A 390 5.72 3.93 23.90
CA PRO A 390 4.47 4.50 24.39
C PRO A 390 3.98 5.69 23.58
N GLY A 391 4.90 6.51 23.09
CA GLY A 391 4.59 7.69 22.29
C GLY A 391 3.91 7.33 20.97
N PHE A 392 4.24 6.19 20.37
CA PHE A 392 3.56 5.70 19.18
C PHE A 392 2.08 5.41 19.46
N THR A 393 1.79 4.67 20.52
CA THR A 393 0.39 4.33 20.87
C THR A 393 -0.43 5.58 21.17
N LEU A 394 0.08 6.53 21.93
CA LEU A 394 -0.60 7.78 22.22
C LEU A 394 -0.83 8.61 20.95
N ARG A 395 0.18 8.79 20.09
CA ARG A 395 0.01 9.55 18.84
C ARG A 395 -1.01 8.94 17.90
N VAL A 396 -1.03 7.63 17.79
CA VAL A 396 -1.92 6.91 16.86
C VAL A 396 -3.36 6.86 17.37
N TYR A 397 -3.57 6.78 18.68
CA TYR A 397 -4.88 6.47 19.26
C TYR A 397 -5.49 7.58 20.14
N SER A 398 -4.80 8.71 20.35
CA SER A 398 -5.32 9.83 21.16
C SER A 398 -6.69 10.36 20.66
N HIS A 399 -6.87 10.41 19.35
CA HIS A 399 -8.14 10.86 18.74
C HIS A 399 -9.32 9.93 19.04
N LEU A 400 -9.07 8.67 19.41
CA LEU A 400 -10.11 7.71 19.75
C LEU A 400 -10.67 7.91 21.17
N MET A 401 -9.95 8.65 22.02
CA MET A 401 -10.42 9.00 23.35
C MET A 401 -11.61 9.95 23.32
N SER A 402 -11.79 10.70 22.23
CA SER A 402 -12.90 11.64 22.03
C SER A 402 -14.13 11.04 21.33
N ARG A 403 -14.23 9.71 21.24
CA ARG A 403 -15.40 9.05 20.64
C ARG A 403 -16.68 9.37 21.36
N ASP A 404 -17.77 9.44 20.58
CA ASP A 404 -19.12 9.59 21.09
C ASP A 404 -19.52 8.48 22.08
N ALA A 405 -20.30 8.84 23.10
CA ALA A 405 -20.74 7.92 24.15
C ALA A 405 -21.61 6.77 23.60
N GLU A 406 -22.42 7.03 22.58
CA GLU A 406 -23.27 6.03 21.94
C GLU A 406 -22.44 5.01 21.14
N GLU A 407 -21.39 5.46 20.45
CA GLU A 407 -20.49 4.55 19.74
C GLU A 407 -19.72 3.64 20.73
N ARG A 408 -19.26 4.20 21.86
CA ARG A 408 -18.64 3.39 22.93
C ARG A 408 -19.60 2.35 23.49
N LYS A 409 -20.88 2.71 23.66
CA LYS A 409 -21.91 1.79 24.14
C LYS A 409 -22.12 0.65 23.16
N ARG A 410 -22.20 0.93 21.85
CA ARG A 410 -22.34 -0.06 20.80
C ARG A 410 -21.13 -1.00 20.73
N LEU A 411 -19.92 -0.47 20.80
CA LEU A 411 -18.71 -1.29 20.86
C LEU A 411 -18.66 -2.19 22.09
N LYS A 412 -19.08 -1.69 23.26
CA LYS A 412 -19.19 -2.51 24.48
C LYS A 412 -20.24 -3.60 24.36
N ALA A 413 -21.38 -3.32 23.73
CA ALA A 413 -22.42 -4.32 23.45
C ALA A 413 -21.87 -5.42 22.51
N LEU A 414 -21.22 -5.03 21.40
CA LEU A 414 -20.59 -5.96 20.47
C LEU A 414 -19.56 -6.86 21.16
N VAL A 415 -18.69 -6.31 22.00
CA VAL A 415 -17.68 -7.06 22.76
C VAL A 415 -18.29 -8.09 23.70
N ARG A 416 -19.50 -7.87 24.19
CA ARG A 416 -20.29 -8.82 24.99
C ARG A 416 -21.00 -9.89 24.17
N GLY A 417 -20.90 -9.84 22.84
CA GLY A 417 -21.60 -10.72 21.93
C GLY A 417 -23.03 -10.29 21.58
N GLU A 418 -23.43 -9.07 21.96
CA GLU A 418 -24.73 -8.53 21.58
C GLU A 418 -24.72 -8.07 20.11
N ARG A 419 -25.81 -8.34 19.40
CA ARG A 419 -25.94 -7.92 17.99
C ARG A 419 -26.27 -6.44 17.89
N VAL A 420 -25.40 -5.68 17.25
CA VAL A 420 -25.53 -4.23 17.10
C VAL A 420 -26.28 -3.89 15.81
N LEU A 421 -26.06 -4.65 14.75
CA LEU A 421 -26.74 -4.47 13.46
C LEU A 421 -28.26 -4.75 13.52
N ALA A 422 -28.70 -5.59 14.47
CA ALA A 422 -30.11 -5.92 14.66
C ALA A 422 -30.88 -4.89 15.50
N THR A 423 -30.18 -4.07 16.28
CA THR A 423 -30.77 -3.15 17.28
C THR A 423 -30.88 -1.71 16.80
N GLN A 424 -30.40 -1.39 15.60
CA GLN A 424 -30.58 -0.05 15.05
C GLN A 424 -32.06 0.16 14.65
N PRO A 425 -32.68 1.29 15.09
CA PRO A 425 -33.87 1.73 14.43
C PRO A 425 -33.60 1.88 12.94
N PRO A 426 -34.54 1.60 12.04
CA PRO A 426 -34.33 1.78 10.61
C PRO A 426 -33.83 3.20 10.40
N LEU A 427 -32.54 3.31 10.10
CA LEU A 427 -31.94 4.61 9.79
C LEU A 427 -32.71 5.19 8.61
N PRO A 428 -32.84 6.52 8.52
CA PRO A 428 -33.52 7.14 7.40
C PRO A 428 -32.98 6.51 6.12
N GLN A 429 -33.85 5.82 5.41
CA GLN A 429 -33.49 4.96 4.27
C GLN A 429 -32.71 5.81 3.26
N ILE A 430 -31.49 5.37 2.94
CA ILE A 430 -30.80 5.89 1.77
C ILE A 430 -31.73 5.62 0.58
N LEU A 431 -31.99 6.66 -0.21
CA LEU A 431 -32.86 6.54 -1.37
C LEU A 431 -32.41 5.36 -2.26
N ASP A 432 -33.31 4.46 -2.58
CA ASP A 432 -33.02 3.34 -3.47
C ASP A 432 -32.51 3.85 -4.83
N LEU A 433 -31.70 3.04 -5.52
CA LEU A 433 -31.23 3.36 -6.87
C LEU A 433 -32.40 3.60 -7.83
N ALA A 434 -33.54 2.93 -7.63
CA ALA A 434 -34.75 3.14 -8.39
C ALA A 434 -35.28 4.60 -8.33
N ALA A 435 -35.13 5.26 -7.18
CA ALA A 435 -35.50 6.66 -7.04
C ALA A 435 -34.65 7.59 -7.94
N TYR A 436 -33.37 7.28 -8.07
CA TYR A 436 -32.46 8.02 -8.97
C TYR A 436 -32.72 7.68 -10.44
N GLU A 437 -33.16 6.46 -10.78
CA GLU A 437 -33.48 6.06 -12.15
C GLU A 437 -34.54 6.98 -12.77
N GLY A 438 -35.65 7.22 -12.06
CA GLY A 438 -36.71 8.12 -12.53
C GLY A 438 -36.23 9.59 -12.61
N ALA A 439 -35.39 10.04 -11.72
CA ALA A 439 -34.84 11.39 -11.74
C ALA A 439 -33.87 11.58 -12.94
N ILE A 440 -33.01 10.59 -13.23
CA ILE A 440 -32.10 10.62 -14.39
C ILE A 440 -32.91 10.66 -15.70
N MET A 441 -33.93 9.82 -15.82
CA MET A 441 -34.76 9.77 -17.04
C MET A 441 -35.47 11.09 -17.31
N ARG A 442 -36.01 11.73 -16.27
CA ARG A 442 -36.64 13.07 -16.38
C ARG A 442 -35.62 14.14 -16.71
N ALA A 443 -34.50 14.21 -15.98
CA ALA A 443 -33.45 15.18 -16.27
C ALA A 443 -32.93 15.08 -17.71
N LEU A 444 -32.76 13.88 -18.26
CA LEU A 444 -32.38 13.69 -19.65
C LEU A 444 -33.49 14.15 -20.61
N ALA A 445 -34.76 13.90 -20.32
CA ALA A 445 -35.89 14.35 -21.14
C ALA A 445 -35.99 15.89 -21.16
N ASP A 446 -35.83 16.55 -20.00
CA ASP A 446 -35.84 18.02 -19.87
C ASP A 446 -34.69 18.68 -20.67
N HIS A 447 -33.57 17.96 -20.86
CA HIS A 447 -32.43 18.37 -21.69
C HIS A 447 -32.53 17.88 -23.16
N GLY A 448 -33.71 17.58 -23.64
CA GLY A 448 -33.93 17.17 -25.06
C GLY A 448 -33.48 15.72 -25.36
N GLY A 449 -33.19 14.94 -24.36
CA GLY A 449 -32.85 13.51 -24.47
C GLY A 449 -31.35 13.20 -24.42
N SER A 450 -30.48 14.20 -24.41
CA SER A 450 -29.03 14.05 -24.27
C SER A 450 -28.42 15.22 -23.49
N ALA A 451 -27.49 14.94 -22.56
CA ALA A 451 -26.75 16.00 -21.86
C ALA A 451 -25.45 15.47 -21.25
N CYS A 452 -24.56 16.38 -20.86
CA CYS A 452 -23.31 15.99 -20.24
C CYS A 452 -23.56 15.40 -18.82
N ARG A 453 -22.70 14.48 -18.42
CA ARG A 453 -22.78 13.81 -17.11
C ARG A 453 -22.87 14.81 -15.93
N LYS A 454 -22.17 15.93 -16.01
CA LYS A 454 -22.13 16.93 -14.93
C LYS A 454 -23.49 17.57 -14.75
N GLU A 455 -24.10 18.01 -15.85
CA GLU A 455 -25.43 18.64 -15.88
C GLU A 455 -26.52 17.70 -15.33
N ILE A 456 -26.51 16.42 -15.77
CA ILE A 456 -27.48 15.45 -15.27
C ILE A 456 -27.31 15.16 -13.78
N VAL A 457 -26.05 15.06 -13.30
CA VAL A 457 -25.82 14.85 -11.86
C VAL A 457 -26.27 16.04 -11.04
N GLU A 458 -26.09 17.27 -11.52
CA GLU A 458 -26.58 18.49 -10.87
C GLU A 458 -28.11 18.57 -10.89
N ALA A 459 -28.74 18.36 -12.04
CA ALA A 459 -30.20 18.36 -12.17
C ALA A 459 -30.88 17.29 -11.30
N VAL A 460 -30.30 16.08 -11.24
CA VAL A 460 -30.75 15.01 -10.33
C VAL A 460 -30.60 15.43 -8.88
N GLY A 461 -29.50 16.12 -8.53
CA GLY A 461 -29.27 16.63 -7.17
C GLY A 461 -30.33 17.62 -6.75
N GLU A 462 -30.68 18.56 -7.61
CA GLU A 462 -31.74 19.57 -7.38
C GLU A 462 -33.13 18.92 -7.26
N ALA A 463 -33.47 18.05 -8.22
CA ALA A 463 -34.75 17.36 -8.22
C ALA A 463 -34.97 16.46 -6.99
N MET A 464 -33.89 15.93 -6.43
CA MET A 464 -33.93 15.02 -5.29
C MET A 464 -33.60 15.70 -3.95
N ALA A 465 -33.28 17.00 -3.93
CA ALA A 465 -32.79 17.73 -2.75
C ALA A 465 -33.68 17.53 -1.51
N ARG A 466 -35.01 17.61 -1.67
CA ARG A 466 -35.99 17.40 -0.57
C ARG A 466 -36.17 15.94 -0.17
N ARG A 467 -35.71 14.99 -0.97
CA ARG A 467 -35.81 13.55 -0.72
C ARG A 467 -34.53 12.95 -0.14
N HIS A 468 -33.40 13.64 -0.28
CA HIS A 468 -32.13 13.19 0.29
C HIS A 468 -32.22 13.17 1.81
N SER A 469 -31.90 12.02 2.39
CA SER A 469 -31.70 11.88 3.84
C SER A 469 -30.37 12.52 4.25
N GLY A 470 -30.17 12.77 5.56
CA GLY A 470 -28.87 13.22 6.06
C GLY A 470 -27.72 12.32 5.63
N ARG A 471 -27.98 11.01 5.46
CA ARG A 471 -27.03 10.01 4.98
C ARG A 471 -26.69 10.14 3.49
N ASP A 472 -27.64 10.51 2.66
CA ASP A 472 -27.35 10.76 1.24
C ASP A 472 -26.42 11.96 1.08
N LEU A 473 -26.47 12.92 2.00
CA LEU A 473 -25.65 14.14 2.03
C LEU A 473 -24.26 13.93 2.65
N GLU A 474 -24.03 12.84 3.39
CA GLU A 474 -22.72 12.51 3.94
C GLU A 474 -21.65 12.43 2.86
N ARG A 475 -20.49 13.06 3.11
CA ARG A 475 -19.35 12.99 2.19
C ARG A 475 -18.67 11.64 2.29
N LEU A 476 -18.44 11.03 1.15
CA LEU A 476 -17.61 9.83 1.06
C LEU A 476 -16.14 10.16 1.34
N PRO A 477 -15.31 9.21 1.77
CA PRO A 477 -13.86 9.39 1.88
C PRO A 477 -13.21 9.86 0.56
N SER A 478 -13.86 9.62 -0.59
CA SER A 478 -13.46 10.11 -1.92
C SER A 478 -13.85 11.56 -2.20
N GLY A 479 -14.46 12.27 -1.25
CA GLY A 479 -14.78 13.70 -1.31
C GLY A 479 -16.22 14.07 -1.64
N PRO A 480 -16.93 13.52 -2.65
CA PRO A 480 -18.29 13.93 -2.97
C PRO A 480 -19.33 13.32 -2.01
N PRO A 481 -20.50 13.95 -1.85
CA PRO A 481 -21.60 13.37 -1.08
C PRO A 481 -22.03 12.02 -1.67
N ARG A 482 -22.51 11.13 -0.80
CA ARG A 482 -22.89 9.74 -1.12
C ARG A 482 -23.86 9.64 -2.32
N TRP A 483 -24.87 10.51 -2.36
CA TRP A 483 -25.84 10.50 -3.45
C TRP A 483 -25.19 10.70 -4.85
N LYS A 484 -24.14 11.55 -4.96
CA LYS A 484 -23.43 11.76 -6.23
C LYS A 484 -22.77 10.48 -6.75
N ALA A 485 -22.36 9.58 -5.88
CA ALA A 485 -21.79 8.27 -6.25
C ALA A 485 -22.87 7.25 -6.65
N ARG A 486 -24.14 7.47 -6.25
CA ARG A 486 -25.26 6.59 -6.61
C ARG A 486 -25.81 6.87 -8.01
N VAL A 487 -25.77 8.11 -8.47
CA VAL A 487 -26.27 8.50 -9.80
C VAL A 487 -25.63 7.71 -10.96
N PRO A 488 -24.28 7.55 -11.03
CA PRO A 488 -23.67 6.68 -12.06
C PRO A 488 -24.06 5.20 -11.94
N LYS A 489 -24.28 4.70 -10.71
CA LYS A 489 -24.73 3.31 -10.49
C LYS A 489 -26.16 3.11 -11.03
N ALA A 490 -27.05 4.08 -10.78
CA ALA A 490 -28.42 4.07 -11.34
C ALA A 490 -28.38 4.15 -12.87
N LYS A 491 -27.54 5.02 -13.46
CA LYS A 491 -27.31 5.06 -14.92
C LYS A 491 -26.93 3.69 -15.48
N SER A 492 -26.03 2.98 -14.83
CA SER A 492 -25.61 1.64 -15.28
C SER A 492 -26.76 0.63 -15.29
N ARG A 493 -27.73 0.74 -14.37
CA ARG A 493 -28.96 -0.07 -14.40
C ARG A 493 -29.86 0.31 -15.56
N LEU A 494 -30.00 1.61 -15.86
CA LEU A 494 -30.77 2.10 -17.00
C LEU A 494 -30.19 1.65 -18.35
N VAL A 495 -28.88 1.62 -18.49
CA VAL A 495 -28.17 1.06 -19.65
C VAL A 495 -28.48 -0.44 -19.80
N LYS A 496 -28.40 -1.21 -18.70
CA LYS A 496 -28.75 -2.65 -18.72
C LYS A 496 -30.22 -2.91 -19.12
N ARG A 497 -31.13 -1.97 -18.84
CA ARG A 497 -32.54 -2.03 -19.26
C ARG A 497 -32.76 -1.51 -20.68
N GLY A 498 -31.73 -1.04 -21.36
CA GLY A 498 -31.81 -0.48 -22.70
C GLY A 498 -32.49 0.89 -22.76
N TRP A 499 -32.60 1.64 -21.66
CA TRP A 499 -33.26 2.95 -21.64
C TRP A 499 -32.28 4.12 -21.85
N ILE A 500 -30.99 3.89 -21.65
CA ILE A 500 -29.90 4.82 -21.96
C ILE A 500 -28.94 4.12 -22.91
N GLU A 501 -28.44 4.85 -23.91
CA GLU A 501 -27.49 4.32 -24.90
C GLU A 501 -26.15 3.97 -24.22
N PRO A 502 -25.60 2.75 -24.47
CA PRO A 502 -24.31 2.35 -23.92
C PRO A 502 -23.13 3.12 -24.52
N ASP A 503 -23.23 3.48 -25.82
CA ASP A 503 -22.14 4.01 -26.64
C ASP A 503 -22.28 5.51 -26.94
N SER A 504 -22.95 6.27 -26.05
CA SER A 504 -23.00 7.74 -26.16
C SER A 504 -21.58 8.35 -26.05
N ALA A 505 -21.38 9.53 -26.64
CA ALA A 505 -20.08 10.23 -26.65
C ALA A 505 -19.48 10.30 -25.26
N ARG A 506 -18.14 10.28 -25.16
CA ARG A 506 -17.43 10.25 -23.87
C ARG A 506 -17.82 11.42 -22.96
N GLY A 507 -18.51 11.10 -21.89
CA GLY A 507 -18.98 12.10 -20.92
C GLY A 507 -20.42 12.55 -21.10
N GLU A 508 -21.12 12.09 -22.15
CA GLU A 508 -22.53 12.33 -22.39
C GLU A 508 -23.40 11.14 -22.00
N TRP A 509 -24.64 11.44 -21.65
CA TRP A 509 -25.69 10.44 -21.40
C TRP A 509 -26.85 10.74 -22.33
N GLU A 510 -27.35 9.71 -23.03
CA GLU A 510 -28.40 9.85 -24.00
C GLU A 510 -29.48 8.80 -23.79
N LEU A 511 -30.77 9.22 -23.90
CA LEU A 511 -31.90 8.31 -23.89
C LEU A 511 -31.95 7.50 -25.17
N SER A 512 -32.04 6.19 -25.04
CA SER A 512 -32.34 5.32 -26.17
C SER A 512 -33.76 5.56 -26.72
N ARG A 513 -34.06 4.97 -27.87
CA ARG A 513 -35.42 4.99 -28.42
C ARG A 513 -36.43 4.45 -27.41
N LEU A 514 -36.11 3.37 -26.70
CA LEU A 514 -36.94 2.79 -25.65
C LEU A 514 -37.07 3.71 -24.43
N GLY A 515 -35.98 4.38 -24.03
CA GLY A 515 -36.00 5.35 -22.95
C GLY A 515 -36.91 6.54 -23.25
N ARG A 516 -36.83 7.13 -24.45
CA ARG A 516 -37.71 8.22 -24.89
C ARG A 516 -39.18 7.80 -24.91
N ALA A 517 -39.47 6.58 -25.35
CA ALA A 517 -40.84 6.03 -25.34
C ALA A 517 -41.34 5.83 -23.90
N LYS A 518 -40.46 5.39 -22.98
CA LYS A 518 -40.82 5.20 -21.57
C LYS A 518 -41.16 6.53 -20.89
N VAL A 519 -40.35 7.57 -21.08
CA VAL A 519 -40.60 8.92 -20.52
C VAL A 519 -41.94 9.45 -20.99
N ARG A 520 -42.22 9.42 -22.32
CA ARG A 520 -43.51 9.87 -22.89
C ARG A 520 -44.71 9.11 -22.34
N ARG A 521 -44.53 7.83 -21.99
CA ARG A 521 -45.61 7.00 -21.42
C ARG A 521 -45.86 7.41 -19.95
N ASP A 522 -44.81 7.67 -19.20
CA ASP A 522 -44.90 8.07 -17.78
C ASP A 522 -45.48 9.47 -17.63
N GLU A 523 -45.19 10.40 -18.58
CA GLU A 523 -45.83 11.73 -18.64
C GLU A 523 -47.35 11.65 -18.88
N LYS A 524 -47.81 10.72 -19.69
CA LYS A 524 -49.24 10.52 -19.97
C LYS A 524 -50.01 9.85 -18.82
N THR A 525 -49.29 9.17 -17.91
CA THR A 525 -49.88 8.46 -16.75
C THR A 525 -49.78 9.28 -15.47
N SER A 526 -49.08 10.43 -15.45
CA SER A 526 -48.99 11.32 -14.32
C SER A 526 -50.18 12.28 -14.26
N GLU A 527 -51.38 11.78 -13.88
CA GLU A 527 -52.43 12.64 -13.32
C GLU A 527 -51.94 13.31 -12.06
N PRO A 528 -52.27 14.60 -11.78
CA PRO A 528 -51.92 15.25 -10.56
C PRO A 528 -52.57 14.51 -9.38
N LEU A 529 -51.76 14.09 -8.39
CA LEU A 529 -52.26 13.53 -7.15
C LEU A 529 -53.25 14.53 -6.51
N PRO A 530 -54.45 14.08 -6.09
CA PRO A 530 -55.39 14.96 -5.41
C PRO A 530 -54.70 15.50 -4.16
N VAL A 531 -54.71 16.82 -4.03
CA VAL A 531 -54.33 17.53 -2.81
C VAL A 531 -55.24 17.03 -1.73
N SER A 532 -54.75 16.26 -0.77
CA SER A 532 -55.51 15.76 0.38
C SER A 532 -56.02 16.93 1.19
N ALA A 533 -57.32 16.91 1.47
CA ALA A 533 -58.08 17.92 2.23
C ALA A 533 -57.66 18.09 3.70
N GLU A 534 -56.47 17.61 4.11
CA GLU A 534 -55.94 17.75 5.46
C GLU A 534 -55.04 19.00 5.67
N ALA A 535 -54.75 19.78 4.61
CA ALA A 535 -53.94 20.99 4.74
C ALA A 535 -54.77 22.27 5.08
N GLU A 536 -56.13 22.22 5.02
CA GLU A 536 -57.00 23.38 5.32
C GLU A 536 -57.42 23.48 6.79
N LEU A 537 -57.15 22.47 7.64
CA LEU A 537 -57.55 22.47 9.05
C LEU A 537 -56.45 22.94 10.04
N LEU A 538 -55.29 23.33 9.56
CA LEU A 538 -54.18 23.78 10.42
C LEU A 538 -53.87 25.28 10.31
N VAL A 539 -54.74 26.07 9.65
CA VAL A 539 -54.64 27.56 9.58
C VAL A 539 -55.78 28.26 10.36
N ALA A 540 -56.70 27.50 10.99
CA ALA A 540 -57.82 28.05 11.73
C ALA A 540 -57.93 27.50 13.17
N ALA A 541 -56.77 27.35 13.89
CA ALA A 541 -56.75 27.18 15.34
C ALA A 541 -55.52 27.85 15.94
#